data_c5961bb73bd79419a4a82f2013fff269
#
_entry.id   c5961bb73bd79419a4a82f2013fff269
#
_cell.length_a   1.000
_cell.length_b   1.000
_cell.length_c   1.000
_cell.angle_alpha   90.00
_cell.angle_beta   90.00
_cell.angle_gamma   90.00
#
_symmetry.space_group_name_H-M   'P 1'
#
loop_
_entity.id
_entity.type
_entity.pdbx_description
1 polymer ?
#
loop_
_entity_poly.entity_id
_entity_poly.type
_entity_poly.pdbx_seq_one_letter_code
_entity_poly.pdbx_strand_id
1 'polypeptide(L)'
;MNARNKGFTLVEIMIVVVIIGLLASMAIPAFQKVRRNSQDKAVLNNARQLSAASDQYYLENGVSCVTLSDLLGPTSYIKALNSVANETYPVGFTQGVTITIQSVSGTRTITYAP
;
A
#
# COMPACT_ATOMS: atom_id res chain seq x y z
N MET A 1 38.87 38.71 32.28
CA MET A 1 37.76 37.88 32.48
C MET A 1 37.58 36.89 31.37
N ASN A 2 37.41 35.70 31.75
CA ASN A 2 37.36 34.63 30.78
C ASN A 2 36.07 34.63 30.02
N ALA A 3 36.18 34.77 28.76
CA ALA A 3 35.05 34.52 27.91
C ALA A 3 34.53 33.12 28.17
N ARG A 4 33.35 33.08 28.63
CA ARG A 4 32.71 31.82 28.86
C ARG A 4 32.17 31.27 27.59
N ASN A 5 33.05 30.84 26.76
CA ASN A 5 32.61 30.11 25.57
C ASN A 5 31.98 28.82 26.04
N LYS A 6 30.70 28.90 26.34
CA LYS A 6 29.93 27.73 26.72
C LYS A 6 29.46 26.98 25.48
N GLY A 7 30.38 26.72 24.58
CA GLY A 7 30.10 25.87 23.43
C GLY A 7 29.97 24.44 23.88
N PHE A 8 29.32 23.63 23.06
CA PHE A 8 29.21 22.21 23.28
C PHE A 8 30.57 21.52 23.18
N THR A 9 30.77 20.55 23.99
CA THR A 9 31.96 19.71 23.90
C THR A 9 31.81 18.69 22.80
N LEU A 10 32.92 18.18 22.28
CA LEU A 10 32.90 17.13 21.28
C LEU A 10 32.20 15.86 21.79
N VAL A 11 32.42 15.53 23.07
CA VAL A 11 31.79 14.37 23.70
C VAL A 11 30.28 14.49 23.79
N GLU A 12 29.78 15.67 24.10
CA GLU A 12 28.32 15.93 24.16
C GLU A 12 27.66 15.67 22.83
N ILE A 13 28.26 16.16 21.75
CA ILE A 13 27.73 15.94 20.39
C ILE A 13 27.85 14.47 20.00
N MET A 14 28.93 13.80 20.35
CA MET A 14 29.10 12.37 20.09
C MET A 14 28.04 11.53 20.79
N ILE A 15 27.72 11.83 22.05
CA ILE A 15 26.68 11.12 22.80
C ILE A 15 25.33 11.34 22.15
N VAL A 16 25.01 12.55 21.76
CA VAL A 16 23.73 12.87 21.09
C VAL A 16 23.56 12.12 19.79
N VAL A 17 24.59 12.09 18.96
CA VAL A 17 24.58 11.37 17.69
C VAL A 17 24.42 9.87 17.90
N VAL A 18 25.07 9.29 18.90
CA VAL A 18 24.96 7.88 19.24
C VAL A 18 23.52 7.55 19.68
N ILE A 19 22.92 8.37 20.53
CA ILE A 19 21.54 8.18 20.99
C ILE A 19 20.57 8.26 19.81
N ILE A 20 20.71 9.25 18.93
CA ILE A 20 19.88 9.39 17.75
C ILE A 20 20.03 8.17 16.84
N GLY A 21 21.25 7.68 16.65
CA GLY A 21 21.51 6.49 15.84
C GLY A 21 20.87 5.23 16.40
N LEU A 22 20.91 5.04 17.70
CA LEU A 22 20.27 3.91 18.38
C LEU A 22 18.75 3.97 18.25
N LEU A 23 18.16 5.13 18.47
CA LEU A 23 16.72 5.33 18.32
C LEU A 23 16.29 5.12 16.88
N ALA A 24 17.03 5.64 15.93
CA ALA A 24 16.74 5.47 14.50
C ALA A 24 16.83 4.00 14.07
N SER A 25 17.78 3.23 14.59
CA SER A 25 17.93 1.82 14.25
C SER A 25 16.73 0.98 14.71
N MET A 26 16.03 1.40 15.75
CA MET A 26 14.81 0.75 16.22
C MET A 26 13.56 1.27 15.48
N ALA A 27 13.52 2.57 15.18
CA ALA A 27 12.36 3.21 14.58
C ALA A 27 12.16 2.87 13.10
N ILE A 28 13.23 2.80 12.34
CA ILE A 28 13.16 2.56 10.89
C ILE A 28 12.52 1.21 10.55
N PRO A 29 12.93 0.07 11.13
CA PRO A 29 12.28 -1.21 10.86
C PRO A 29 10.81 -1.24 11.27
N ALA A 30 10.47 -0.63 12.41
CA ALA A 30 9.09 -0.56 12.88
C ALA A 30 8.22 0.25 11.93
N PHE A 31 8.70 1.38 11.45
CA PHE A 31 8.02 2.23 10.49
C PHE A 31 7.78 1.52 9.16
N GLN A 32 8.77 0.79 8.65
CA GLN A 32 8.64 0.01 7.42
C GLN A 32 7.57 -1.07 7.55
N LYS A 33 7.50 -1.75 8.70
CA LYS A 33 6.47 -2.76 8.94
C LYS A 33 5.07 -2.15 8.94
N VAL A 34 4.87 -1.01 9.60
CA VAL A 34 3.59 -0.30 9.62
C VAL A 34 3.19 0.15 8.22
N ARG A 35 4.14 0.67 7.46
CA ARG A 35 3.90 1.09 6.08
C ARG A 35 3.45 -0.07 5.20
N ARG A 36 4.12 -1.22 5.28
CA ARG A 36 3.73 -2.43 4.54
C ARG A 36 2.31 -2.86 4.90
N ASN A 37 1.99 -2.91 6.17
CA ASN A 37 0.65 -3.29 6.64
C ASN A 37 -0.42 -2.34 6.11
N SER A 38 -0.15 -1.03 6.10
CA SER A 38 -1.07 -0.03 5.56
C SER A 38 -1.26 -0.20 4.05
N GLN A 39 -0.19 -0.44 3.31
CA GLN A 39 -0.25 -0.69 1.87
C GLN A 39 -1.04 -1.96 1.57
N ASP A 40 -0.81 -3.03 2.30
CA ASP A 40 -1.52 -4.30 2.11
C ASP A 40 -3.01 -4.14 2.36
N LYS A 41 -3.40 -3.41 3.39
CA LYS A 41 -4.81 -3.13 3.67
C LYS A 41 -5.46 -2.26 2.60
N ALA A 42 -4.75 -1.26 2.09
CA ALA A 42 -5.25 -0.41 1.02
C ALA A 42 -5.44 -1.19 -0.29
N VAL A 43 -4.50 -2.04 -0.64
CA VAL A 43 -4.59 -2.93 -1.80
C VAL A 43 -5.75 -3.92 -1.64
N LEU A 44 -5.92 -4.49 -0.45
CA LEU A 44 -7.03 -5.39 -0.17
C LEU A 44 -8.38 -4.66 -0.28
N ASN A 45 -8.46 -3.42 0.16
CA ASN A 45 -9.66 -2.60 0.01
C ASN A 45 -9.99 -2.35 -1.47
N ASN A 46 -8.97 -2.06 -2.28
CA ASN A 46 -9.15 -1.93 -3.73
C ASN A 46 -9.65 -3.23 -4.36
N ALA A 47 -9.14 -4.38 -3.92
CA ALA A 47 -9.60 -5.69 -4.36
C ALA A 47 -11.07 -5.94 -4.00
N ARG A 48 -11.50 -5.52 -2.83
CA ARG A 48 -12.91 -5.60 -2.42
C ARG A 48 -13.81 -4.74 -3.31
N GLN A 49 -13.37 -3.53 -3.64
CA GLN A 49 -14.11 -2.66 -4.56
C GLN A 49 -14.23 -3.27 -5.94
N LEU A 50 -13.16 -3.87 -6.45
CA LEU A 50 -13.17 -4.58 -7.73
C LEU A 50 -14.11 -5.79 -7.70
N SER A 51 -14.09 -6.56 -6.64
CA SER A 51 -14.99 -7.70 -6.45
C SER A 51 -16.46 -7.25 -6.44
N ALA A 52 -16.78 -6.22 -5.66
CA ALA A 52 -18.15 -5.71 -5.59
C ALA A 52 -18.64 -5.15 -6.94
N ALA A 53 -17.79 -4.44 -7.65
CA ALA A 53 -18.10 -3.92 -8.97
C ALA A 53 -18.29 -5.03 -10.00
N SER A 54 -17.46 -6.04 -9.97
CA SER A 54 -17.61 -7.20 -10.87
C SER A 54 -18.88 -7.99 -10.58
N ASP A 55 -19.22 -8.20 -9.31
CA ASP A 55 -20.48 -8.87 -8.94
C ASP A 55 -21.70 -8.10 -9.44
N GLN A 56 -21.68 -6.78 -9.32
CA GLN A 56 -22.75 -5.94 -9.85
C GLN A 56 -22.85 -6.06 -11.38
N TYR A 57 -21.71 -6.04 -12.05
CA TYR A 57 -21.65 -6.21 -13.51
C TYR A 57 -22.21 -7.55 -13.95
N TYR A 58 -21.90 -8.63 -13.25
CA TYR A 58 -22.43 -9.97 -13.54
C TYR A 58 -23.94 -10.02 -13.40
N LEU A 59 -24.48 -9.39 -12.37
CA LEU A 59 -25.93 -9.35 -12.14
C LEU A 59 -26.67 -8.54 -13.21
N GLU A 60 -26.09 -7.43 -13.64
CA GLU A 60 -26.72 -6.55 -14.63
C GLU A 60 -26.65 -7.10 -16.04
N ASN A 61 -25.55 -7.74 -16.41
CA ASN A 61 -25.31 -8.21 -17.77
C ASN A 61 -25.54 -9.71 -17.97
N GLY A 62 -25.73 -10.46 -16.89
CA GLY A 62 -25.96 -11.90 -16.96
C GLY A 62 -24.73 -12.70 -17.44
N VAL A 63 -23.53 -12.18 -17.23
CA VAL A 63 -22.27 -12.82 -17.60
C VAL A 63 -21.50 -13.25 -16.37
N SER A 64 -20.49 -14.09 -16.55
CA SER A 64 -19.65 -14.58 -15.44
C SER A 64 -18.21 -14.09 -15.51
N CYS A 65 -17.89 -13.21 -16.46
CA CYS A 65 -16.57 -12.62 -16.58
C CYS A 65 -16.68 -11.15 -17.01
N VAL A 66 -15.70 -10.35 -16.61
CA VAL A 66 -15.62 -8.91 -16.90
C VAL A 66 -14.16 -8.51 -17.01
N THR A 67 -13.87 -7.51 -17.83
CA THR A 67 -12.52 -6.93 -17.91
C THR A 67 -12.39 -5.72 -16.98
N LEU A 68 -11.16 -5.42 -16.59
CA LEU A 68 -10.88 -4.25 -15.76
C LEU A 68 -11.33 -2.95 -16.44
N SER A 69 -11.17 -2.86 -17.75
CA SER A 69 -11.58 -1.68 -18.53
C SER A 69 -13.09 -1.45 -18.52
N ASP A 70 -13.87 -2.51 -18.38
CA ASP A 70 -15.34 -2.38 -18.28
C ASP A 70 -15.80 -1.88 -16.91
N LEU A 71 -15.00 -2.13 -15.88
CA LEU A 71 -15.29 -1.71 -14.51
C LEU A 71 -14.81 -0.28 -14.21
N LEU A 72 -13.80 0.20 -14.90
CA LEU A 72 -13.20 1.51 -14.67
C LEU A 72 -13.67 2.54 -15.69
N GLY A 73 -14.03 3.72 -15.19
CA GLY A 73 -14.39 4.85 -16.04
C GLY A 73 -15.29 5.86 -15.35
N PRO A 74 -15.45 7.06 -15.90
CA PRO A 74 -16.25 8.12 -15.26
C PRO A 74 -17.72 7.75 -15.06
N THR A 75 -18.25 6.90 -15.92
CA THR A 75 -19.65 6.43 -15.89
C THR A 75 -19.76 4.95 -15.50
N SER A 76 -18.64 4.30 -15.21
CA SER A 76 -18.59 2.88 -14.84
C SER A 76 -18.73 2.69 -13.33
N TYR A 77 -18.68 1.44 -12.88
CA TYR A 77 -18.89 1.06 -11.48
C TYR A 77 -17.82 1.63 -10.53
N ILE A 78 -16.59 1.78 -11.03
CA ILE A 78 -15.49 2.40 -10.29
C ILE A 78 -14.98 3.58 -11.12
N LYS A 79 -14.98 4.77 -10.54
CA LYS A 79 -14.53 5.97 -11.25
C LYS A 79 -13.02 5.98 -11.49
N ALA A 80 -12.26 5.55 -10.50
CA ALA A 80 -10.81 5.46 -10.59
C ALA A 80 -10.29 4.45 -9.58
N LEU A 81 -9.27 3.72 -9.97
CA LEU A 81 -8.54 2.80 -9.10
C LEU A 81 -7.12 3.31 -8.97
N ASN A 82 -6.79 3.82 -7.80
CA ASN A 82 -5.46 4.38 -7.55
C ASN A 82 -4.55 3.31 -6.95
N SER A 83 -3.40 3.09 -7.58
CA SER A 83 -2.40 2.21 -7.01
C SER A 83 -1.75 2.88 -5.80
N VAL A 84 -1.50 2.08 -4.76
CA VAL A 84 -0.95 2.53 -3.48
C VAL A 84 0.52 2.14 -3.34
N ALA A 85 0.90 1.02 -3.94
CA ALA A 85 2.22 0.42 -3.81
C ALA A 85 2.78 -0.06 -5.15
N ASN A 86 2.44 0.61 -6.24
CA ASN A 86 2.78 0.24 -7.62
C ASN A 86 2.34 -1.18 -7.99
N GLU A 87 1.26 -1.65 -7.38
CA GLU A 87 0.72 -2.96 -7.64
C GLU A 87 0.09 -3.05 -9.03
N THR A 88 0.04 -4.26 -9.56
CA THR A 88 -0.59 -4.57 -10.85
C THR A 88 -1.86 -5.37 -10.61
N TYR A 89 -2.97 -4.84 -11.08
CA TYR A 89 -4.27 -5.50 -11.00
C TYR A 89 -4.48 -6.43 -12.21
N PRO A 90 -5.25 -7.53 -12.03
CA PRO A 90 -5.59 -8.40 -13.16
C PRO A 90 -6.39 -7.65 -14.22
N VAL A 91 -6.22 -8.06 -15.47
CA VAL A 91 -6.94 -7.46 -16.61
C VAL A 91 -8.40 -7.92 -16.64
N GLY A 92 -8.70 -9.11 -16.14
CA GLY A 92 -10.03 -9.67 -16.14
C GLY A 92 -10.38 -10.40 -14.86
N PHE A 93 -11.65 -10.47 -14.57
CA PHE A 93 -12.22 -11.11 -13.37
C PHE A 93 -13.29 -12.11 -13.80
N THR A 94 -13.32 -13.23 -13.10
CA THR A 94 -14.33 -14.29 -13.29
C THR A 94 -15.04 -14.53 -11.97
N GLN A 95 -16.35 -14.72 -12.03
CA GLN A 95 -17.17 -14.94 -10.85
C GLN A 95 -16.67 -16.14 -10.04
N GLY A 96 -16.51 -15.95 -8.73
CA GLY A 96 -16.06 -17.00 -7.83
C GLY A 96 -14.57 -17.29 -7.84
N VAL A 97 -13.79 -16.60 -8.66
CA VAL A 97 -12.34 -16.79 -8.76
C VAL A 97 -11.60 -15.77 -7.88
N THR A 98 -10.56 -16.22 -7.23
CA THR A 98 -9.71 -15.38 -6.38
C THR A 98 -9.02 -14.30 -7.22
N ILE A 99 -9.07 -13.06 -6.73
CA ILE A 99 -8.38 -11.93 -7.34
C ILE A 99 -6.95 -11.89 -6.81
N THR A 100 -5.98 -11.95 -7.72
CA THR A 100 -4.56 -11.93 -7.38
C THR A 100 -3.95 -10.61 -7.85
N ILE A 101 -3.42 -9.83 -6.91
CA ILE A 101 -2.78 -8.55 -7.18
C ILE A 101 -1.28 -8.73 -7.01
N GLN A 102 -0.53 -8.46 -8.07
CA GLN A 102 0.90 -8.70 -8.13
C GLN A 102 1.70 -7.41 -7.94
N SER A 103 2.99 -7.58 -7.69
CA SER A 103 3.96 -6.49 -7.60
C SER A 103 3.65 -5.44 -6.54
N VAL A 104 2.99 -5.80 -5.47
CA VAL A 104 2.75 -4.91 -4.33
C VAL A 104 4.10 -4.53 -3.72
N SER A 105 4.45 -3.25 -3.77
CA SER A 105 5.79 -2.73 -3.46
C SER A 105 6.91 -3.43 -4.26
N GLY A 106 6.59 -3.88 -5.47
CA GLY A 106 7.54 -4.49 -6.40
C GLY A 106 7.75 -6.00 -6.25
N THR A 107 7.44 -6.60 -5.11
CA THR A 107 7.80 -8.01 -4.85
C THR A 107 6.69 -8.85 -4.23
N ARG A 108 5.67 -8.25 -3.65
CA ARG A 108 4.64 -8.98 -2.91
C ARG A 108 3.41 -9.24 -3.76
N THR A 109 2.70 -10.32 -3.44
CA THR A 109 1.43 -10.68 -4.06
C THR A 109 0.35 -10.74 -3.00
N ILE A 110 -0.79 -10.12 -3.27
CA ILE A 110 -1.95 -10.12 -2.38
C ILE A 110 -3.10 -10.80 -3.11
N THR A 111 -3.77 -11.73 -2.43
CA THR A 111 -4.92 -12.43 -2.96
C THR A 111 -6.17 -12.04 -2.18
N TYR A 112 -7.28 -11.89 -2.91
CA TYR A 112 -8.60 -11.66 -2.33
C TYR A 112 -9.56 -12.73 -2.83
N ALA A 113 -10.11 -13.50 -1.90
CA ALA A 113 -11.15 -14.49 -2.20
C ALA A 113 -12.53 -13.81 -2.05
N PRO A 114 -13.31 -13.75 -3.10
CA PRO A 114 -14.65 -13.15 -3.04
C PRO A 114 -15.62 -13.98 -2.21
#